data_9b0707fa2f64ad4b805376100f52b883
#
_entry.id   9b0707fa2f64ad4b805376100f52b883
#
_cell.length_a   1.000
_cell.length_b   1.000
_cell.length_c   1.000
_cell.angle_alpha   90.00
_cell.angle_beta   90.00
_cell.angle_gamma   90.00
#
_symmetry.space_group_name_H-M   'P 1'
#
loop_
_entity.id
_entity.type
_entity.pdbx_description
1 polymer ?
#
loop_
_entity_poly.entity_id
_entity_poly.type
_entity_poly.pdbx_seq_one_letter_code
_entity_poly.pdbx_strand_id
1 'polypeptide(L)'
;MFDFLGLKKKTDKVKILIVDDEPNIVQTLQDRLEMNDYNVVTACNGKEGLDQAIQEQPDVVLLDVIMPVMDGLEMLEALRKEPTCENISVVMLTARSQTQDIARANACGIEDYIVKPFDLSELLEKIESIIESRKALVK
;
A
#
# COMPACT_ATOMS: atom_id res chain seq x y z
N MET A 1 10.34 -5.63 -13.01
CA MET A 1 11.55 -5.91 -13.79
C MET A 1 11.71 -4.91 -14.91
N PHE A 2 12.94 -4.60 -15.27
CA PHE A 2 13.26 -3.66 -16.35
C PHE A 2 14.00 -4.37 -17.46
N ASP A 3 13.88 -3.86 -18.69
CA ASP A 3 14.66 -4.35 -19.78
C ASP A 3 16.08 -3.76 -19.75
N PHE A 4 16.89 -4.07 -20.75
CA PHE A 4 18.28 -3.61 -20.76
C PHE A 4 18.43 -2.08 -20.90
N LEU A 5 17.37 -1.37 -21.23
CA LEU A 5 17.36 0.10 -21.27
C LEU A 5 16.94 0.72 -19.95
N GLY A 6 16.64 -0.10 -18.93
CA GLY A 6 16.16 0.38 -17.64
C GLY A 6 14.70 0.77 -17.63
N LEU A 7 13.95 0.46 -18.67
CA LEU A 7 12.54 0.79 -18.78
C LEU A 7 11.68 -0.35 -18.27
N LYS A 8 10.60 -0.02 -17.57
CA LYS A 8 9.68 -1.02 -17.08
C LYS A 8 8.98 -1.70 -18.25
N LYS A 9 9.01 -3.04 -18.27
CA LYS A 9 8.39 -3.81 -19.34
C LYS A 9 6.88 -3.77 -19.22
N LYS A 10 6.17 -3.90 -20.36
CA LYS A 10 4.70 -3.96 -20.37
C LYS A 10 4.16 -5.12 -19.55
N THR A 11 4.94 -6.23 -19.46
CA THR A 11 4.55 -7.42 -18.72
C THR A 11 4.80 -7.30 -17.23
N ASP A 12 5.49 -6.24 -16.79
CA ASP A 12 5.74 -6.04 -15.36
C ASP A 12 4.42 -5.71 -14.67
N LYS A 13 4.09 -6.50 -13.67
CA LYS A 13 2.87 -6.32 -12.90
C LYS A 13 2.99 -5.17 -11.93
N VAL A 14 1.87 -4.53 -11.63
CA VAL A 14 1.79 -3.57 -10.55
C VAL A 14 2.10 -4.30 -9.24
N LYS A 15 2.94 -3.71 -8.40
CA LYS A 15 3.34 -4.30 -7.14
C LYS A 15 2.62 -3.62 -5.99
N ILE A 16 2.02 -4.42 -5.11
CA ILE A 16 1.29 -3.95 -3.94
C ILE A 16 1.91 -4.54 -2.69
N LEU A 17 2.21 -3.66 -1.73
CA LEU A 17 2.70 -4.07 -0.41
C LEU A 17 1.53 -4.03 0.57
N ILE A 18 1.32 -5.12 1.28
CA ILE A 18 0.30 -5.21 2.34
C ILE A 18 1.03 -5.19 3.68
N VAL A 19 0.70 -4.22 4.53
CA VAL A 19 1.30 -4.10 5.86
C VAL A 19 0.17 -4.21 6.89
N ASP A 20 0.06 -5.37 7.53
CA ASP A 20 -1.00 -5.66 8.49
C ASP A 20 -0.51 -6.82 9.35
N ASP A 21 -0.80 -6.77 10.65
CA ASP A 21 -0.35 -7.81 11.58
C ASP A 21 -1.35 -8.96 11.74
N GLU A 22 -2.48 -8.92 11.04
CA GLU A 22 -3.47 -9.98 11.08
C GLU A 22 -3.27 -10.96 9.92
N PRO A 23 -2.74 -12.18 10.17
CA PRO A 23 -2.40 -13.11 9.08
C PRO A 23 -3.57 -13.45 8.16
N ASN A 24 -4.77 -13.57 8.72
CA ASN A 24 -5.96 -13.92 7.93
C ASN A 24 -6.31 -12.82 6.93
N ILE A 25 -6.21 -11.56 7.35
CA ILE A 25 -6.48 -10.43 6.46
C ILE A 25 -5.43 -10.38 5.37
N VAL A 26 -4.16 -10.50 5.74
CA VAL A 26 -3.05 -10.50 4.79
C VAL A 26 -3.25 -11.58 3.74
N GLN A 27 -3.56 -12.81 4.16
CA GLN A 27 -3.72 -13.92 3.23
C GLN A 27 -4.90 -13.71 2.30
N THR A 28 -6.03 -13.24 2.83
CA THR A 28 -7.22 -12.96 2.03
C THR A 28 -6.95 -11.90 0.97
N LEU A 29 -6.27 -10.81 1.37
CA LEU A 29 -5.92 -9.74 0.44
C LEU A 29 -4.92 -10.21 -0.60
N GLN A 30 -3.89 -10.94 -0.17
CA GLN A 30 -2.87 -11.45 -1.07
C GLN A 30 -3.48 -12.33 -2.14
N ASP A 31 -4.32 -13.30 -1.74
CA ASP A 31 -4.96 -14.22 -2.67
C ASP A 31 -5.78 -13.47 -3.71
N ARG A 32 -6.60 -12.53 -3.27
CA ARG A 32 -7.48 -11.79 -4.17
C ARG A 32 -6.69 -10.88 -5.11
N LEU A 33 -5.65 -10.22 -4.61
CA LEU A 33 -4.84 -9.35 -5.45
C LEU A 33 -4.03 -10.14 -6.47
N GLU A 34 -3.49 -11.29 -6.08
CA GLU A 34 -2.78 -12.15 -7.02
C GLU A 34 -3.71 -12.69 -8.11
N MET A 35 -4.96 -12.98 -7.76
CA MET A 35 -5.97 -13.37 -8.75
C MET A 35 -6.27 -12.25 -9.75
N ASN A 36 -6.04 -11.02 -9.38
CA ASN A 36 -6.22 -9.85 -10.26
C ASN A 36 -4.92 -9.42 -10.92
N ASP A 37 -3.95 -10.31 -10.94
CA ASP A 37 -2.70 -10.15 -11.67
C ASP A 37 -1.75 -9.08 -11.10
N TYR A 38 -1.80 -8.86 -9.78
CA TYR A 38 -0.85 -8.00 -9.08
C TYR A 38 0.25 -8.82 -8.44
N ASN A 39 1.44 -8.24 -8.36
CA ASN A 39 2.51 -8.79 -7.53
C ASN A 39 2.31 -8.30 -6.10
N VAL A 40 2.39 -9.20 -5.13
CA VAL A 40 2.11 -8.85 -3.74
C VAL A 40 3.33 -9.12 -2.87
N VAL A 41 3.66 -8.16 -2.02
CA VAL A 41 4.67 -8.29 -0.97
C VAL A 41 3.95 -8.01 0.34
N THR A 42 4.35 -8.65 1.41
CA THR A 42 3.68 -8.51 2.71
C THR A 42 4.66 -8.16 3.81
N ALA A 43 4.16 -7.49 4.84
CA ALA A 43 4.90 -7.18 6.05
C ALA A 43 3.94 -7.21 7.24
N CYS A 44 4.42 -7.55 8.42
CA CYS A 44 3.57 -7.74 9.60
C CYS A 44 3.66 -6.61 10.63
N ASN A 45 4.46 -5.60 10.38
CA ASN A 45 4.53 -4.40 11.22
C ASN A 45 5.11 -3.24 10.40
N GLY A 46 5.08 -2.05 10.98
CA GLY A 46 5.51 -0.85 10.27
C GLY A 46 6.99 -0.82 9.93
N LYS A 47 7.84 -1.37 10.80
CA LYS A 47 9.27 -1.39 10.54
C LYS A 47 9.60 -2.30 9.36
N GLU A 48 9.05 -3.50 9.36
CA GLU A 48 9.20 -4.43 8.25
C GLU A 48 8.59 -3.84 6.98
N GLY A 49 7.43 -3.18 7.12
CA GLY A 49 6.77 -2.52 6.00
C GLY A 49 7.61 -1.43 5.37
N LEU A 50 8.24 -0.61 6.19
CA LEU A 50 9.13 0.46 5.70
C LEU A 50 10.32 -0.14 4.95
N ASP A 51 10.95 -1.17 5.52
CA ASP A 51 12.08 -1.84 4.88
C ASP A 51 11.67 -2.44 3.54
N GLN A 52 10.50 -3.08 3.48
CA GLN A 52 9.98 -3.67 2.25
C GLN A 52 9.64 -2.59 1.21
N ALA A 53 9.09 -1.46 1.65
CA ALA A 53 8.77 -0.38 0.73
C ALA A 53 10.03 0.19 0.08
N ILE A 54 11.08 0.37 0.86
CA ILE A 54 12.35 0.88 0.36
C ILE A 54 12.98 -0.12 -0.62
N GLN A 55 12.99 -1.39 -0.26
CA GLN A 55 13.63 -2.44 -1.05
C GLN A 55 12.83 -2.76 -2.31
N GLU A 56 11.52 -2.93 -2.20
CA GLU A 56 10.68 -3.44 -3.27
C GLU A 56 10.06 -2.36 -4.15
N GLN A 57 10.02 -1.12 -3.68
CA GLN A 57 9.45 0.01 -4.42
C GLN A 57 8.06 -0.31 -4.98
N PRO A 58 7.09 -0.63 -4.12
CA PRO A 58 5.73 -0.94 -4.59
C PRO A 58 5.05 0.29 -5.19
N ASP A 59 4.05 0.05 -6.01
CA ASP A 59 3.22 1.12 -6.55
C ASP A 59 2.19 1.60 -5.53
N VAL A 60 1.65 0.65 -4.75
CA VAL A 60 0.62 0.93 -3.76
C VAL A 60 0.95 0.19 -2.48
N VAL A 61 0.72 0.84 -1.33
CA VAL A 61 0.83 0.23 -0.01
C VAL A 61 -0.55 0.24 0.64
N LEU A 62 -1.00 -0.94 1.09
CA LEU A 62 -2.19 -1.07 1.94
C LEU A 62 -1.67 -1.17 3.37
N LEU A 63 -2.00 -0.20 4.20
CA LEU A 63 -1.33 0.00 5.49
C LEU A 63 -2.34 0.06 6.64
N ASP A 64 -2.26 -0.92 7.53
CA ASP A 64 -3.07 -0.93 8.77
C ASP A 64 -2.54 0.14 9.74
N VAL A 65 -3.44 0.74 10.49
CA VAL A 65 -3.08 1.80 11.44
C VAL A 65 -2.42 1.23 12.70
N ILE A 66 -3.03 0.23 13.33
CA ILE A 66 -2.52 -0.31 14.60
C ILE A 66 -1.77 -1.61 14.38
N MET A 67 -0.48 -1.58 14.68
CA MET A 67 0.41 -2.73 14.58
C MET A 67 1.48 -2.63 15.66
N PRO A 68 2.08 -3.77 16.08
CA PRO A 68 3.18 -3.74 17.04
C PRO A 68 4.46 -3.18 16.42
N VAL A 69 5.43 -2.85 17.25
CA VAL A 69 6.77 -2.37 16.89
C VAL A 69 6.73 -0.95 16.33
N MET A 70 6.11 -0.76 15.18
CA MET A 70 5.91 0.54 14.55
C MET A 70 4.52 0.52 13.94
N ASP A 71 3.65 1.45 14.33
CA ASP A 71 2.29 1.49 13.81
C ASP A 71 2.25 2.11 12.41
N GLY A 72 1.05 2.09 11.82
CA GLY A 72 0.88 2.56 10.44
C GLY A 72 1.15 4.04 10.25
N LEU A 73 0.79 4.87 11.22
CA LEU A 73 1.05 6.30 11.11
C LEU A 73 2.53 6.61 11.21
N GLU A 74 3.23 5.93 12.11
CA GLU A 74 4.69 6.08 12.23
C GLU A 74 5.38 5.64 10.94
N MET A 75 4.94 4.51 10.37
CA MET A 75 5.48 4.04 9.10
C MET A 75 5.21 5.04 7.98
N LEU A 76 3.99 5.57 7.91
CA LEU A 76 3.62 6.54 6.89
C LEU A 76 4.48 7.79 6.96
N GLU A 77 4.70 8.31 8.17
CA GLU A 77 5.54 9.48 8.38
C GLU A 77 6.98 9.21 7.93
N ALA A 78 7.51 8.03 8.30
CA ALA A 78 8.85 7.65 7.90
C ALA A 78 8.97 7.44 6.39
N LEU A 79 7.94 6.86 5.78
CA LEU A 79 7.89 6.62 4.34
C LEU A 79 7.98 7.94 3.56
N ARG A 80 7.26 8.97 4.02
CA ARG A 80 7.25 10.27 3.34
C ARG A 80 8.57 11.04 3.48
N LYS A 81 9.42 10.64 4.42
CA LYS A 81 10.76 11.21 4.57
C LYS A 81 11.80 10.50 3.71
N GLU A 82 11.45 9.33 3.17
CA GLU A 82 12.34 8.58 2.27
C GLU A 82 12.18 9.10 0.85
N PRO A 83 13.23 9.70 0.27
CA PRO A 83 13.11 10.29 -1.08
C PRO A 83 12.66 9.29 -2.15
N THR A 84 13.09 8.03 -2.03
CA THR A 84 12.72 6.99 -3.01
C THR A 84 11.29 6.51 -2.88
N CYS A 85 10.59 6.89 -1.79
CA CYS A 85 9.25 6.40 -1.48
C CYS A 85 8.19 7.50 -1.49
N GLU A 86 8.55 8.74 -1.82
CA GLU A 86 7.59 9.86 -1.72
C GLU A 86 6.43 9.76 -2.69
N ASN A 87 6.60 9.03 -3.79
CA ASN A 87 5.57 8.87 -4.81
C ASN A 87 4.76 7.57 -4.69
N ILE A 88 5.01 6.78 -3.66
CA ILE A 88 4.23 5.56 -3.43
C ILE A 88 2.84 5.95 -2.95
N SER A 89 1.81 5.36 -3.56
CA SER A 89 0.43 5.60 -3.17
C SER A 89 0.10 4.76 -1.94
N VAL A 90 -0.51 5.38 -0.93
CA VAL A 90 -0.86 4.68 0.33
C VAL A 90 -2.36 4.71 0.54
N VAL A 91 -2.94 3.56 0.83
CA VAL A 91 -4.32 3.41 1.28
C VAL A 91 -4.28 2.91 2.72
N MET A 92 -4.88 3.67 3.64
CA MET A 92 -4.93 3.26 5.03
C MET A 92 -6.07 2.28 5.28
N LEU A 93 -5.78 1.21 6.02
CA LEU A 93 -6.80 0.27 6.49
C LEU A 93 -7.03 0.59 7.96
N THR A 94 -8.22 1.01 8.32
CA THR A 94 -8.47 1.52 9.67
C THR A 94 -9.73 0.89 10.26
N ALA A 95 -9.71 0.63 11.56
CA ALA A 95 -10.92 0.25 12.27
C ALA A 95 -11.78 1.50 12.47
N ARG A 96 -13.09 1.30 12.62
CA ARG A 96 -14.01 2.43 12.81
C ARG A 96 -13.61 3.32 13.99
N SER A 97 -13.08 2.73 15.05
CA SER A 97 -12.67 3.45 16.25
C SER A 97 -11.42 4.32 16.04
N GLN A 98 -10.74 4.18 14.91
CA GLN A 98 -9.48 4.85 14.62
C GLN A 98 -9.60 5.91 13.54
N THR A 99 -10.81 6.27 13.15
CA THR A 99 -11.01 7.26 12.10
C THR A 99 -10.51 8.65 12.47
N GLN A 100 -10.33 8.92 13.77
CA GLN A 100 -9.74 10.19 14.19
C GLN A 100 -8.29 10.36 13.71
N ASP A 101 -7.62 9.26 13.36
CA ASP A 101 -6.24 9.31 12.87
C ASP A 101 -6.15 9.70 11.39
N ILE A 102 -7.29 9.79 10.71
CA ILE A 102 -7.33 10.09 9.28
C ILE A 102 -6.78 11.48 8.96
N ALA A 103 -7.05 12.47 9.82
CA ALA A 103 -6.54 13.82 9.61
C ALA A 103 -5.00 13.83 9.59
N ARG A 104 -4.39 13.07 10.51
CA ARG A 104 -2.94 12.94 10.58
C ARG A 104 -2.40 12.23 9.34
N ALA A 105 -3.09 11.17 8.90
CA ALA A 105 -2.70 10.46 7.69
C ALA A 105 -2.83 11.34 6.45
N ASN A 106 -3.92 12.12 6.36
CA ASN A 106 -4.11 13.04 5.23
C ASN A 106 -2.99 14.07 5.14
N ALA A 107 -2.48 14.52 6.27
CA ALA A 107 -1.36 15.46 6.29
C ALA A 107 -0.09 14.85 5.69
N CYS A 108 0.02 13.53 5.69
CA CYS A 108 1.14 12.81 5.07
C CYS A 108 0.88 12.40 3.62
N GLY A 109 -0.28 12.76 3.08
CA GLY A 109 -0.59 12.51 1.67
C GLY A 109 -0.97 11.06 1.36
N ILE A 110 -2.10 10.60 1.87
CA ILE A 110 -2.64 9.29 1.50
C ILE A 110 -3.62 9.45 0.33
N GLU A 111 -3.78 8.36 -0.45
CA GLU A 111 -4.74 8.36 -1.56
C GLU A 111 -6.16 8.18 -1.06
N ASP A 112 -6.35 7.31 -0.08
CA ASP A 112 -7.67 7.03 0.46
C ASP A 112 -7.52 6.22 1.75
N TYR A 113 -8.64 5.96 2.39
CA TYR A 113 -8.68 5.04 3.52
C TYR A 113 -9.92 4.16 3.40
N ILE A 114 -9.86 2.98 4.01
CA ILE A 114 -10.96 2.02 4.02
C ILE A 114 -11.15 1.55 5.45
N VAL A 115 -12.40 1.58 5.93
CA VAL A 115 -12.74 1.18 7.29
C VAL A 115 -12.99 -0.33 7.35
N LYS A 116 -12.36 -0.99 8.29
CA LYS A 116 -12.59 -2.42 8.55
C LYS A 116 -13.88 -2.63 9.35
N PRO A 117 -14.64 -3.67 9.10
CA PRO A 117 -14.50 -4.62 8.02
C PRO A 117 -14.88 -4.00 6.67
N PHE A 118 -14.18 -4.39 5.62
CA PHE A 118 -14.38 -3.81 4.28
C PHE A 118 -14.83 -4.87 3.29
N ASP A 119 -15.40 -4.39 2.19
CA ASP A 119 -15.78 -5.21 1.04
C ASP A 119 -14.57 -5.30 0.11
N LEU A 120 -14.17 -6.53 -0.24
CA LEU A 120 -13.03 -6.73 -1.15
C LEU A 120 -13.25 -6.08 -2.51
N SER A 121 -14.48 -6.09 -3.01
CA SER A 121 -14.79 -5.45 -4.29
C SER A 121 -14.55 -3.94 -4.23
N GLU A 122 -14.93 -3.30 -3.13
CA GLU A 122 -14.70 -1.88 -2.93
C GLU A 122 -13.21 -1.57 -2.88
N LEU A 123 -12.44 -2.41 -2.16
CA LEU A 123 -11.00 -2.24 -2.07
C LEU A 123 -10.34 -2.36 -3.44
N LEU A 124 -10.73 -3.37 -4.23
CA LEU A 124 -10.20 -3.58 -5.57
C LEU A 124 -10.50 -2.41 -6.49
N GLU A 125 -11.72 -1.87 -6.42
CA GLU A 125 -12.09 -0.71 -7.23
C GLU A 125 -11.23 0.51 -6.89
N LYS A 126 -10.96 0.73 -5.60
CA LYS A 126 -10.10 1.84 -5.18
C LYS A 126 -8.67 1.65 -5.69
N ILE A 127 -8.14 0.44 -5.60
CA ILE A 127 -6.80 0.14 -6.09
C ILE A 127 -6.71 0.36 -7.60
N GLU A 128 -7.69 -0.13 -8.35
CA GLU A 128 -7.74 0.06 -9.80
C GLU A 128 -7.77 1.54 -10.18
N SER A 129 -8.57 2.33 -9.46
CA SER A 129 -8.67 3.77 -9.69
C SER A 129 -7.34 4.47 -9.45
N ILE A 130 -6.65 4.11 -8.37
CA ILE A 130 -5.33 4.67 -8.04
C ILE A 130 -4.32 4.34 -9.14
N ILE A 131 -4.31 3.09 -9.59
CA ILE A 131 -3.38 2.63 -10.62
C ILE A 131 -3.62 3.37 -11.94
N GLU A 132 -4.89 3.55 -12.33
CA GLU A 132 -5.22 4.31 -13.54
C GLU A 132 -4.75 5.75 -13.45
N SER A 133 -4.92 6.38 -12.28
CA SER A 133 -4.43 7.75 -12.07
C SER A 133 -2.92 7.83 -12.17
N ARG A 134 -2.21 6.83 -11.64
CA ARG A 134 -0.75 6.78 -11.73
C ARG A 134 -0.29 6.65 -13.18
N LYS A 135 -0.96 5.81 -13.96
CA LYS A 135 -0.63 5.64 -15.39
C LYS A 135 -0.83 6.95 -16.16
N ALA A 136 -1.87 7.69 -15.85
CA ALA A 136 -2.15 8.96 -16.51
C ALA A 136 -1.05 9.99 -16.25
N LEU A 137 -0.43 9.96 -15.06
CA LEU A 137 0.62 10.91 -14.70
C LEU A 137 1.97 10.62 -15.38
N VAL A 138 2.15 9.39 -15.88
CA VAL A 138 3.42 8.96 -16.47
C VAL A 138 3.54 9.33 -17.96
N LYS A 139 2.47 9.76 -18.56
CA LYS A 139 2.47 10.12 -20.00
C LYS A 139 3.29 11.37 -20.30
#